data_78f03cb0eb515cc90129102abe099c65
#
_entry.id   78f03cb0eb515cc90129102abe099c65
#
_cell.length_a   1.000
_cell.length_b   1.000
_cell.length_c   1.000
_cell.angle_alpha   90.00
_cell.angle_beta   90.00
_cell.angle_gamma   90.00
#
_symmetry.space_group_name_H-M   'P 1'
#
loop_
_entity.id
_entity.type
_entity.pdbx_description
1 polymer ?
#
loop_
_entity_poly.entity_id
_entity_poly.type
_entity_poly.pdbx_seq_one_letter_code
_entity_poly.pdbx_strand_id
1 'polypeptide(L)'
;FMVLMFLLLNCFASYAANGDLITKQITLKLTEAGTLPNKIVSNKKDLVTNLKIIGEINGTDLRFIREMAGSDVKGNSTSGNLSVLDLSEAKFVAGGDYYYKDYEDGCYTSNDIIGKYAFRDCKSLTSVIIPSSVTRIGEHAFWGCSSLASVNWR
;
A
#
# COMPACT_ATOMS: atom_id res chain seq x y z
N PHE A 1 -27.39 1.06 -0.71
CA PHE A 1 -25.98 1.29 -0.32
C PHE A 1 -25.23 -0.01 0.01
N MET A 2 -25.85 -0.92 0.76
CA MET A 2 -25.28 -2.25 1.05
C MET A 2 -25.22 -3.17 -0.17
N VAL A 3 -26.12 -3.07 -1.13
CA VAL A 3 -26.17 -3.89 -2.35
C VAL A 3 -25.01 -3.58 -3.31
N LEU A 4 -24.58 -2.32 -3.40
CA LEU A 4 -23.44 -1.91 -4.25
C LEU A 4 -22.09 -2.41 -3.70
N MET A 5 -21.94 -2.46 -2.38
CA MET A 5 -20.76 -3.01 -1.71
C MET A 5 -20.66 -4.53 -1.87
N PHE A 6 -21.81 -5.23 -1.88
CA PHE A 6 -21.89 -6.68 -2.11
C PHE A 6 -21.54 -7.06 -3.56
N LEU A 7 -21.92 -6.23 -4.54
CA LEU A 7 -21.59 -6.43 -5.96
C LEU A 7 -20.09 -6.23 -6.24
N LEU A 8 -19.42 -5.30 -5.56
CA LEU A 8 -17.97 -5.12 -5.65
C LEU A 8 -17.22 -6.30 -5.03
N LEU A 9 -17.70 -6.85 -3.92
CA LEU A 9 -17.11 -8.04 -3.29
C LEU A 9 -17.28 -9.30 -4.16
N ASN A 10 -18.41 -9.45 -4.85
CA ASN A 10 -18.65 -10.58 -5.76
C ASN A 10 -17.83 -10.51 -7.04
N CYS A 11 -17.51 -9.30 -7.56
CA CYS A 11 -16.60 -9.12 -8.68
C CYS A 11 -15.17 -9.56 -8.33
N PHE A 12 -14.75 -9.39 -7.08
CA PHE A 12 -13.48 -9.89 -6.55
C PHE A 12 -13.40 -11.42 -6.47
N ALA A 13 -14.48 -12.07 -6.07
CA ALA A 13 -14.50 -13.51 -5.89
C ALA A 13 -14.38 -14.28 -7.21
N SER A 14 -14.87 -13.72 -8.33
CA SER A 14 -14.85 -14.40 -9.63
C SER A 14 -13.49 -14.35 -10.33
N TYR A 15 -12.62 -13.39 -10.02
CA TYR A 15 -11.32 -13.23 -10.69
C TYR A 15 -10.16 -14.01 -10.09
N ALA A 16 -10.27 -14.48 -8.85
CA ALA A 16 -9.17 -15.14 -8.14
C ALA A 16 -9.50 -16.55 -7.65
N ALA A 17 -10.34 -17.29 -8.36
CA ALA A 17 -10.78 -18.63 -7.96
C ALA A 17 -9.60 -19.64 -7.85
N ASN A 18 -8.47 -19.42 -8.54
CA ASN A 18 -7.35 -20.35 -8.64
C ASN A 18 -5.99 -19.79 -8.18
N GLY A 19 -5.98 -18.71 -7.37
CA GLY A 19 -4.71 -18.10 -6.94
C GLY A 19 -3.99 -17.28 -8.02
N ASP A 20 -4.66 -16.98 -9.15
CA ASP A 20 -4.13 -16.14 -10.21
C ASP A 20 -3.96 -14.68 -9.74
N LEU A 21 -2.94 -14.01 -10.27
CA LEU A 21 -2.70 -12.60 -9.99
C LEU A 21 -3.87 -11.72 -10.47
N ILE A 22 -4.24 -10.74 -9.66
CA ILE A 22 -5.26 -9.74 -9.98
C ILE A 22 -4.56 -8.57 -10.63
N THR A 23 -4.57 -8.52 -11.96
CA THR A 23 -3.85 -7.52 -12.77
C THR A 23 -4.65 -6.27 -13.08
N LYS A 24 -5.98 -6.35 -13.01
CA LYS A 24 -6.85 -5.18 -13.14
C LYS A 24 -6.67 -4.25 -11.95
N GLN A 25 -6.61 -2.93 -12.19
CA GLN A 25 -6.53 -1.95 -11.12
C GLN A 25 -7.72 -2.07 -10.16
N ILE A 26 -7.41 -2.20 -8.89
CA ILE A 26 -8.36 -2.10 -7.80
C ILE A 26 -8.30 -0.69 -7.25
N THR A 27 -9.45 -0.01 -7.19
CA THR A 27 -9.57 1.31 -6.57
C THR A 27 -10.34 1.19 -5.26
N LEU A 28 -9.69 1.58 -4.16
CA LEU A 28 -10.29 1.56 -2.83
C LEU A 28 -10.39 2.96 -2.27
N LYS A 29 -11.60 3.34 -1.85
CA LYS A 29 -11.85 4.55 -1.10
C LYS A 29 -11.87 4.23 0.39
N LEU A 30 -10.94 4.83 1.13
CA LEU A 30 -10.89 4.76 2.58
C LEU A 30 -11.66 5.95 3.16
N THR A 31 -12.67 5.67 3.95
CA THR A 31 -13.44 6.69 4.69
C THR A 31 -12.78 7.03 6.02
N GLU A 32 -11.85 6.19 6.46
CA GLU A 32 -11.09 6.32 7.70
C GLU A 32 -9.69 5.73 7.49
N ALA A 33 -8.66 6.43 7.96
CA ALA A 33 -7.28 5.96 7.94
C ALA A 33 -7.11 4.72 8.85
N GLY A 34 -6.29 3.76 8.41
CA GLY A 34 -6.05 2.51 9.14
C GLY A 34 -7.00 1.37 8.76
N THR A 35 -7.90 1.59 7.79
CA THR A 35 -8.94 0.60 7.43
C THR A 35 -8.65 -0.24 6.20
N LEU A 36 -7.54 0.00 5.50
CA LEU A 36 -7.15 -0.77 4.32
C LEU A 36 -7.11 -2.30 4.58
N PRO A 37 -6.58 -2.80 5.72
CA PRO A 37 -6.59 -4.23 6.01
C PRO A 37 -7.98 -4.86 6.06
N ASN A 38 -9.01 -4.07 6.32
CA ASN A 38 -10.41 -4.51 6.35
C ASN A 38 -11.07 -4.51 4.96
N LYS A 39 -10.44 -3.87 3.97
CA LYS A 39 -10.96 -3.76 2.60
C LYS A 39 -10.48 -4.87 1.66
N ILE A 40 -9.36 -5.48 1.98
CA ILE A 40 -8.76 -6.57 1.18
C ILE A 40 -8.71 -7.82 2.06
N VAL A 41 -9.40 -8.89 1.63
CA VAL A 41 -9.36 -10.17 2.34
C VAL A 41 -7.92 -10.71 2.35
N SER A 42 -7.48 -11.19 3.51
CA SER A 42 -6.08 -11.57 3.74
C SER A 42 -5.51 -12.61 2.75
N ASN A 43 -6.35 -13.55 2.29
CA ASN A 43 -5.95 -14.55 1.29
C ASN A 43 -5.87 -14.00 -0.15
N LYS A 44 -6.23 -12.74 -0.38
CA LYS A 44 -6.16 -12.07 -1.69
C LYS A 44 -5.11 -10.96 -1.74
N LYS A 45 -4.61 -10.49 -0.60
CA LYS A 45 -3.68 -9.36 -0.54
C LYS A 45 -2.43 -9.57 -1.40
N ASP A 46 -1.91 -10.79 -1.44
CA ASP A 46 -0.69 -11.13 -2.17
C ASP A 46 -0.91 -11.30 -3.68
N LEU A 47 -2.17 -11.39 -4.12
CA LEU A 47 -2.53 -11.53 -5.53
C LEU A 47 -2.76 -10.19 -6.24
N VAL A 48 -2.96 -9.11 -5.49
CA VAL A 48 -3.20 -7.77 -6.04
C VAL A 48 -1.90 -7.21 -6.60
N THR A 49 -1.89 -6.84 -7.90
CA THR A 49 -0.72 -6.26 -8.55
C THR A 49 -0.87 -4.76 -8.85
N ASN A 50 -2.08 -4.22 -8.86
CA ASN A 50 -2.35 -2.84 -9.22
C ASN A 50 -3.42 -2.24 -8.28
N LEU A 51 -3.02 -1.28 -7.46
CA LEU A 51 -3.85 -0.69 -6.41
C LEU A 51 -3.86 0.82 -6.50
N LYS A 52 -5.04 1.41 -6.51
CA LYS A 52 -5.26 2.84 -6.29
C LYS A 52 -5.98 3.04 -4.96
N ILE A 53 -5.48 3.97 -4.15
CA ILE A 53 -6.10 4.37 -2.88
C ILE A 53 -6.55 5.82 -2.95
N ILE A 54 -7.77 6.06 -2.48
CA ILE A 54 -8.39 7.38 -2.35
C ILE A 54 -8.69 7.59 -0.86
N GLY A 55 -8.28 8.74 -0.30
CA GLY A 55 -8.54 9.11 1.08
C GLY A 55 -7.31 9.05 1.98
N GLU A 56 -7.52 9.18 3.27
CA GLU A 56 -6.44 9.24 4.26
C GLU A 56 -5.85 7.86 4.54
N ILE A 57 -4.51 7.79 4.61
CA ILE A 57 -3.74 6.59 4.97
C ILE A 57 -2.80 6.91 6.13
N ASN A 58 -2.70 5.97 7.07
CA ASN A 58 -1.79 6.06 8.21
C ASN A 58 -0.81 4.88 8.26
N GLY A 59 -0.11 4.71 9.38
CA GLY A 59 0.90 3.67 9.56
C GLY A 59 0.35 2.25 9.40
N THR A 60 -0.88 1.98 9.84
CA THR A 60 -1.53 0.67 9.68
C THR A 60 -1.77 0.33 8.20
N ASP A 61 -2.23 1.30 7.42
CA ASP A 61 -2.42 1.13 5.98
C ASP A 61 -1.08 0.95 5.25
N LEU A 62 -0.09 1.77 5.58
CA LEU A 62 1.24 1.69 4.95
C LEU A 62 1.93 0.36 5.27
N ARG A 63 1.81 -0.13 6.50
CA ARG A 63 2.28 -1.47 6.87
C ARG A 63 1.68 -2.57 5.98
N PHE A 64 0.37 -2.51 5.76
CA PHE A 64 -0.33 -3.47 4.90
C PHE A 64 0.10 -3.35 3.43
N ILE A 65 0.25 -2.12 2.90
CA ILE A 65 0.78 -1.86 1.55
C ILE A 65 2.17 -2.46 1.39
N ARG A 66 3.06 -2.30 2.38
CA ARG A 66 4.40 -2.88 2.36
C ARG A 66 4.37 -4.41 2.22
N GLU A 67 3.53 -5.08 3.01
CA GLU A 67 3.36 -6.53 2.92
C GLU A 67 2.86 -6.95 1.53
N MET A 68 1.92 -6.21 0.94
CA MET A 68 1.46 -6.42 -0.44
C MET A 68 2.58 -6.19 -1.47
N ALA A 69 3.53 -5.33 -1.16
CA ALA A 69 4.64 -4.93 -2.04
C ALA A 69 5.94 -5.74 -1.83
N GLY A 70 5.90 -6.79 -1.04
CA GLY A 70 6.99 -7.74 -0.89
C GLY A 70 7.89 -7.53 0.32
N SER A 71 7.52 -6.68 1.30
CA SER A 71 8.33 -6.41 2.49
C SER A 71 7.49 -6.26 3.76
N ASP A 72 7.84 -6.95 4.83
CA ASP A 72 7.21 -6.78 6.13
C ASP A 72 7.79 -5.58 6.92
N VAL A 73 7.34 -5.42 8.16
CA VAL A 73 7.80 -4.33 9.06
C VAL A 73 9.28 -4.39 9.43
N LYS A 74 9.95 -5.51 9.22
CA LYS A 74 11.38 -5.72 9.49
C LYS A 74 12.23 -5.73 8.23
N GLY A 75 11.61 -5.57 7.05
CA GLY A 75 12.28 -5.68 5.76
C GLY A 75 12.43 -7.12 5.25
N ASN A 76 11.82 -8.11 5.92
CA ASN A 76 11.82 -9.47 5.42
C ASN A 76 10.90 -9.60 4.21
N SER A 77 11.24 -10.49 3.28
CA SER A 77 10.44 -10.73 2.07
C SER A 77 9.08 -11.33 2.41
N THR A 78 8.04 -10.85 1.74
CA THR A 78 6.68 -11.43 1.76
C THR A 78 6.31 -11.98 0.39
N SER A 79 5.18 -12.64 0.28
CA SER A 79 4.64 -13.16 -0.99
C SER A 79 3.89 -12.12 -1.83
N GLY A 80 3.91 -10.85 -1.43
CA GLY A 80 3.20 -9.78 -2.10
C GLY A 80 3.68 -9.52 -3.53
N ASN A 81 2.74 -9.21 -4.42
CA ASN A 81 2.99 -8.98 -5.85
C ASN A 81 2.55 -7.58 -6.31
N LEU A 82 2.29 -6.65 -5.38
CA LEU A 82 1.88 -5.28 -5.73
C LEU A 82 2.99 -4.60 -6.53
N SER A 83 2.72 -4.28 -7.79
CA SER A 83 3.69 -3.68 -8.71
C SER A 83 3.36 -2.22 -9.03
N VAL A 84 2.09 -1.87 -9.14
CA VAL A 84 1.64 -0.49 -9.40
C VAL A 84 0.85 0.02 -8.21
N LEU A 85 1.33 1.10 -7.61
CA LEU A 85 0.69 1.77 -6.48
C LEU A 85 0.37 3.22 -6.84
N ASP A 86 -0.91 3.53 -6.97
CA ASP A 86 -1.40 4.89 -7.22
C ASP A 86 -1.95 5.51 -5.94
N LEU A 87 -1.19 6.45 -5.39
CA LEU A 87 -1.56 7.26 -4.22
C LEU A 87 -1.90 8.71 -4.60
N SER A 88 -2.13 9.01 -5.88
CA SER A 88 -2.38 10.38 -6.34
C SER A 88 -3.55 11.09 -5.65
N GLU A 89 -4.54 10.32 -5.20
CA GLU A 89 -5.73 10.81 -4.46
C GLU A 89 -5.73 10.37 -2.99
N ALA A 90 -4.61 9.86 -2.49
CA ALA A 90 -4.41 9.55 -1.08
C ALA A 90 -3.82 10.77 -0.34
N LYS A 91 -3.90 10.72 0.99
CA LYS A 91 -3.28 11.69 1.88
C LYS A 91 -2.61 10.97 3.04
N PHE A 92 -1.33 11.23 3.25
CA PHE A 92 -0.62 10.72 4.42
C PHE A 92 -1.04 11.49 5.66
N VAL A 93 -1.46 10.77 6.71
CA VAL A 93 -1.80 11.33 8.01
C VAL A 93 -1.06 10.60 9.13
N ALA A 94 -0.82 11.30 10.23
CA ALA A 94 -0.24 10.71 11.44
C ALA A 94 -1.20 9.68 12.04
N GLY A 95 -0.65 8.69 12.77
CA GLY A 95 -1.42 7.70 13.50
C GLY A 95 -1.23 6.26 12.98
N GLY A 96 -1.99 5.36 13.58
CA GLY A 96 -1.88 3.93 13.30
C GLY A 96 -0.63 3.28 13.87
N ASP A 97 -0.37 2.05 13.45
CA ASP A 97 0.81 1.28 13.85
C ASP A 97 2.09 1.78 13.17
N TYR A 98 3.25 1.40 13.69
CA TYR A 98 4.50 1.57 12.95
C TYR A 98 4.47 0.75 11.66
N TYR A 99 4.93 1.34 10.57
CA TYR A 99 5.00 0.68 9.26
C TYR A 99 6.34 -0.02 9.01
N TYR A 100 7.39 0.39 9.73
CA TYR A 100 8.72 -0.22 9.68
C TYR A 100 9.35 -0.19 11.08
N LYS A 101 10.16 -1.18 11.41
CA LYS A 101 10.90 -1.25 12.68
C LYS A 101 12.40 -1.19 12.40
N ASP A 102 13.01 -0.07 12.80
CA ASP A 102 14.45 0.15 12.70
C ASP A 102 15.09 -0.14 14.07
N TYR A 103 15.65 -1.33 14.22
CA TYR A 103 16.14 -1.84 15.51
C TYR A 103 15.05 -1.84 16.58
N GLU A 104 15.17 -0.95 17.58
CA GLU A 104 14.19 -0.81 18.66
C GLU A 104 13.09 0.22 18.35
N ASP A 105 13.33 1.13 17.41
CA ASP A 105 12.44 2.25 17.09
C ASP A 105 11.47 1.92 15.96
N GLY A 106 10.19 2.26 16.17
CA GLY A 106 9.15 2.18 15.13
C GLY A 106 9.13 3.44 14.27
N CYS A 107 8.99 3.28 12.96
CA CYS A 107 8.72 4.38 12.03
C CYS A 107 7.20 4.54 11.85
N TYR A 108 6.70 5.75 12.13
CA TYR A 108 5.28 6.11 12.06
C TYR A 108 5.02 7.12 10.95
N THR A 109 3.81 7.14 10.42
CA THR A 109 3.41 8.14 9.42
C THR A 109 3.26 9.52 10.06
N SER A 110 3.48 10.55 9.24
CA SER A 110 3.25 11.96 9.56
C SER A 110 2.48 12.61 8.43
N ASN A 111 1.81 13.73 8.73
CA ASN A 111 1.00 14.44 7.75
C ASN A 111 1.84 14.91 6.55
N ASP A 112 1.37 14.53 5.36
CA ASP A 112 1.96 14.93 4.08
C ASP A 112 3.46 14.62 3.92
N ILE A 113 3.93 13.54 4.57
CA ILE A 113 5.32 13.07 4.51
C ILE A 113 5.35 11.59 4.16
N ILE A 114 6.16 11.22 3.17
CA ILE A 114 6.64 9.85 3.00
C ILE A 114 7.87 9.71 3.91
N GLY A 115 7.72 9.01 5.03
CA GLY A 115 8.70 8.93 6.08
C GLY A 115 9.94 8.08 5.73
N LYS A 116 10.91 8.07 6.65
CA LYS A 116 12.10 7.21 6.59
C LYS A 116 11.66 5.75 6.41
N TYR A 117 12.29 5.03 5.45
CA TYR A 117 12.02 3.61 5.17
C TYR A 117 10.59 3.27 4.71
N ALA A 118 9.77 4.23 4.33
CA ALA A 118 8.34 4.03 4.05
C ALA A 118 8.06 2.86 3.08
N PHE A 119 8.84 2.73 2.02
CA PHE A 119 8.75 1.64 1.03
C PHE A 119 10.04 0.82 0.93
N ARG A 120 10.90 0.89 1.96
CA ARG A 120 12.16 0.13 1.95
C ARG A 120 11.91 -1.35 1.69
N ASP A 121 12.73 -1.93 0.79
CA ASP A 121 12.69 -3.34 0.39
C ASP A 121 11.36 -3.81 -0.23
N CYS A 122 10.49 -2.89 -0.68
CA CYS A 122 9.28 -3.20 -1.42
C CYS A 122 9.64 -3.64 -2.85
N LYS A 123 10.15 -4.85 -2.99
CA LYS A 123 10.82 -5.37 -4.20
C LYS A 123 9.89 -5.58 -5.39
N SER A 124 8.59 -5.76 -5.17
CA SER A 124 7.62 -5.95 -6.25
C SER A 124 7.17 -4.65 -6.91
N LEU A 125 7.35 -3.50 -6.26
CA LEU A 125 6.95 -2.20 -6.82
C LEU A 125 7.76 -1.86 -8.06
N THR A 126 7.06 -1.56 -9.15
CA THR A 126 7.61 -1.07 -10.42
C THR A 126 7.29 0.41 -10.65
N SER A 127 6.14 0.87 -10.14
CA SER A 127 5.67 2.25 -10.28
C SER A 127 4.91 2.70 -9.05
N VAL A 128 5.23 3.91 -8.58
CA VAL A 128 4.51 4.58 -7.49
C VAL A 128 4.12 5.98 -7.96
N ILE A 129 2.85 6.33 -7.80
CA ILE A 129 2.36 7.71 -7.99
C ILE A 129 2.08 8.27 -6.60
N ILE A 130 2.81 9.32 -6.21
CA ILE A 130 2.66 9.98 -4.91
C ILE A 130 1.76 11.20 -5.02
N PRO A 131 0.99 11.53 -3.95
CA PRO A 131 0.08 12.67 -3.97
C PRO A 131 0.83 14.00 -3.98
N SER A 132 0.25 15.00 -4.62
CA SER A 132 0.81 16.37 -4.67
C SER A 132 0.91 17.05 -3.29
N SER A 133 0.17 16.55 -2.30
CA SER A 133 0.26 17.04 -0.91
C SER A 133 1.56 16.67 -0.21
N VAL A 134 2.29 15.66 -0.70
CA VAL A 134 3.56 15.23 -0.07
C VAL A 134 4.60 16.34 -0.20
N THR A 135 5.10 16.80 0.93
CA THR A 135 6.09 17.88 1.03
C THR A 135 7.52 17.38 1.22
N ARG A 136 7.69 16.13 1.67
CA ARG A 136 9.01 15.54 1.93
C ARG A 136 9.00 14.04 1.73
N ILE A 137 10.10 13.52 1.17
CA ILE A 137 10.45 12.10 1.14
C ILE A 137 11.63 11.89 2.09
N GLY A 138 11.46 10.98 3.04
CA GLY A 138 12.44 10.67 4.06
C GLY A 138 13.60 9.81 3.54
N GLU A 139 14.63 9.71 4.38
CA GLU A 139 15.83 8.93 4.11
C GLU A 139 15.48 7.46 3.83
N HIS A 140 16.10 6.88 2.81
CA HIS A 140 15.90 5.48 2.40
C HIS A 140 14.44 5.06 2.15
N ALA A 141 13.55 6.00 1.85
CA ALA A 141 12.12 5.72 1.66
C ALA A 141 11.87 4.64 0.60
N PHE A 142 12.65 4.58 -0.47
CA PHE A 142 12.57 3.59 -1.55
C PHE A 142 13.82 2.71 -1.68
N TRP A 143 14.67 2.68 -0.64
CA TRP A 143 15.87 1.86 -0.67
C TRP A 143 15.52 0.36 -0.78
N GLY A 144 16.23 -0.37 -1.65
CA GLY A 144 15.99 -1.80 -1.88
C GLY A 144 14.76 -2.12 -2.72
N CYS A 145 14.05 -1.13 -3.27
CA CYS A 145 12.98 -1.34 -4.25
C CYS A 145 13.59 -1.73 -5.60
N SER A 146 14.06 -2.97 -5.72
CA SER A 146 14.89 -3.42 -6.84
C SER A 146 14.20 -3.45 -8.21
N SER A 147 12.87 -3.45 -8.23
CA SER A 147 12.08 -3.42 -9.47
C SER A 147 11.55 -2.03 -9.83
N LEU A 148 11.77 -1.03 -8.98
CA LEU A 148 11.18 0.30 -9.15
C LEU A 148 11.77 1.05 -10.34
N ALA A 149 10.94 1.30 -11.34
CA ALA A 149 11.31 2.02 -12.57
C ALA A 149 10.87 3.49 -12.53
N SER A 150 9.79 3.82 -11.81
CA SER A 150 9.26 5.18 -11.77
C SER A 150 8.62 5.55 -10.44
N VAL A 151 8.89 6.78 -10.00
CA VAL A 151 8.16 7.47 -8.93
C VAL A 151 7.69 8.80 -9.51
N ASN A 152 6.38 9.01 -9.57
CA ASN A 152 5.78 10.18 -10.19
C ASN A 152 5.00 10.98 -9.16
N TRP A 153 5.08 12.32 -9.23
CA TRP A 153 4.27 13.25 -8.46
C TRP A 153 3.02 13.65 -9.24
N ARG A 154 1.86 13.65 -8.60
CA ARG A 154 0.61 14.18 -9.17
C ARG A 154 -0.23 14.85 -8.10
#